data_732e89664c2d569d550c38fd6c3d1887
#
_entry.id   732e89664c2d569d550c38fd6c3d1887
#
_cell.length_a   1.000
_cell.length_b   1.000
_cell.length_c   1.000
_cell.angle_alpha   90.00
_cell.angle_beta   90.00
_cell.angle_gamma   90.00
#
_symmetry.space_group_name_H-M   'P 1'
#
loop_
_entity.id
_entity.type
_entity.pdbx_description
1 polymer ?
#
loop_
_entity_poly.entity_id
_entity_poly.type
_entity_poly.pdbx_seq_one_letter_code
_entity_poly.pdbx_strand_id
1 'polypeptide(L)'
;LEHRGAIGSDAGTGDGAGILTQMPDEFLRAVAGFDLPPVGEYAAGLAFLPLERIEREAMKRAIEDIALAEGLAVLGWREVPTDEAHLGTLARDARPAFEQLFVTRTGTGFTPALAGVELDRRTFRLRKRAEHQLGAYFVSLSARTLGYKGMLTTLQLEPFFPDLSDPRFASMLAVVHSRYSTNTFPSWPLAQPLRMLAHNGEINTVSGNRNWMRARQSQLASELLGDIRPLLPICTPGASDSASFDEVLELLTLSGRSLPHAVMMMVPEAYEKQPGMDPDLRAFYEYHSMQMEPWDGPAALTFTDGTLVGAQPCPPHRRGQR
;
A
#
# COMPACT_ATOMS: atom_id res chain seq x y z
N LEU A 1 -19.92 -4.54 -5.18
CA LEU A 1 -18.93 -4.24 -6.24
C LEU A 1 -18.91 -5.28 -7.37
N GLU A 2 -19.67 -6.36 -7.25
CA GLU A 2 -19.73 -7.46 -8.24
C GLU A 2 -19.95 -6.97 -9.66
N HIS A 3 -20.86 -6.00 -9.86
CA HIS A 3 -21.16 -5.39 -11.18
C HIS A 3 -20.00 -4.60 -11.80
N ARG A 4 -18.89 -4.42 -11.10
CA ARG A 4 -17.70 -3.71 -11.57
C ARG A 4 -16.50 -4.64 -11.80
N GLY A 5 -16.58 -5.89 -11.36
CA GLY A 5 -15.57 -6.90 -11.63
C GLY A 5 -15.58 -7.32 -13.10
N ALA A 6 -14.41 -7.58 -13.68
CA ALA A 6 -14.27 -8.26 -14.95
C ALA A 6 -13.65 -9.64 -14.72
N ILE A 7 -14.01 -10.59 -15.56
CA ILE A 7 -13.44 -11.93 -15.57
C ILE A 7 -12.49 -11.97 -16.76
N GLY A 8 -11.27 -12.46 -16.54
CA GLY A 8 -10.30 -12.69 -17.60
C GLY A 8 -10.73 -13.79 -18.59
N SER A 9 -9.86 -14.13 -19.51
CA SER A 9 -10.09 -15.23 -20.48
C SER A 9 -10.20 -16.62 -19.84
N ASP A 10 -9.83 -16.75 -18.56
CA ASP A 10 -9.91 -17.97 -17.76
C ASP A 10 -11.02 -17.79 -16.71
N ALA A 11 -12.00 -18.70 -16.75
CA ALA A 11 -13.08 -18.71 -15.76
C ALA A 11 -12.51 -18.95 -14.35
N GLY A 12 -12.75 -18.02 -13.43
CA GLY A 12 -12.22 -18.08 -12.07
C GLY A 12 -10.93 -17.32 -11.83
N THR A 13 -10.29 -16.75 -12.87
CA THR A 13 -9.22 -15.75 -12.69
C THR A 13 -9.85 -14.36 -12.73
N GLY A 14 -9.84 -13.68 -11.58
CA GLY A 14 -10.40 -12.33 -11.47
C GLY A 14 -9.42 -11.24 -11.89
N ASP A 15 -9.97 -10.08 -12.24
CA ASP A 15 -9.23 -8.84 -12.53
C ASP A 15 -8.68 -8.15 -11.26
N GLY A 16 -8.55 -8.89 -10.18
CA GLY A 16 -8.07 -8.41 -8.89
C GLY A 16 -9.19 -7.97 -7.94
N ALA A 17 -9.07 -8.41 -6.72
CA ALA A 17 -9.87 -7.93 -5.60
C ALA A 17 -9.03 -7.82 -4.35
N GLY A 18 -9.43 -6.93 -3.44
CA GLY A 18 -8.74 -6.78 -2.17
C GLY A 18 -9.46 -5.85 -1.21
N ILE A 19 -8.96 -5.90 0.01
CA ILE A 19 -9.42 -5.13 1.15
C ILE A 19 -8.22 -4.62 1.95
N LEU A 20 -8.28 -3.37 2.38
CA LEU A 20 -7.36 -2.76 3.34
C LEU A 20 -8.18 -2.31 4.54
N THR A 21 -7.82 -2.79 5.73
CA THR A 21 -8.53 -2.54 6.99
C THR A 21 -7.59 -1.88 8.00
N GLN A 22 -8.15 -1.47 9.14
CA GLN A 22 -7.35 -1.26 10.33
C GLN A 22 -6.75 -2.59 10.80
N MET A 23 -5.72 -2.50 11.64
CA MET A 23 -5.09 -3.66 12.28
C MET A 23 -6.11 -4.42 13.13
N PRO A 24 -6.51 -5.65 12.80
CA PRO A 24 -7.49 -6.42 13.57
C PRO A 24 -6.80 -7.15 14.73
N ASP A 25 -6.47 -6.41 15.79
CA ASP A 25 -5.59 -6.87 16.88
C ASP A 25 -6.12 -8.13 17.59
N GLU A 26 -7.43 -8.19 17.90
CA GLU A 26 -8.03 -9.35 18.54
C GLU A 26 -7.86 -10.63 17.71
N PHE A 27 -8.11 -10.52 16.41
CA PHE A 27 -7.88 -11.61 15.47
C PHE A 27 -6.42 -12.03 15.44
N LEU A 28 -5.50 -11.08 15.25
CA LEU A 28 -4.07 -11.39 15.11
C LEU A 28 -3.51 -12.04 16.37
N ARG A 29 -3.88 -11.58 17.57
CA ARG A 29 -3.50 -12.23 18.84
C ARG A 29 -3.95 -13.68 18.93
N ALA A 30 -5.11 -13.97 18.39
CA ALA A 30 -5.69 -15.32 18.45
C ALA A 30 -5.02 -16.30 17.46
N VAL A 31 -4.43 -15.80 16.37
CA VAL A 31 -3.93 -16.64 15.27
C VAL A 31 -2.41 -16.59 15.08
N ALA A 32 -1.70 -15.66 15.70
CA ALA A 32 -0.25 -15.48 15.52
C ALA A 32 0.57 -16.70 16.00
N GLY A 33 0.13 -17.37 17.08
CA GLY A 33 0.86 -18.48 17.68
C GLY A 33 2.03 -18.06 18.58
N PHE A 34 2.21 -16.77 18.80
CA PHE A 34 3.19 -16.14 19.70
C PHE A 34 2.62 -14.86 20.29
N ASP A 35 3.23 -14.37 21.38
CA ASP A 35 2.80 -13.17 22.08
C ASP A 35 3.03 -11.91 21.25
N LEU A 36 2.03 -11.03 21.18
CA LEU A 36 2.12 -9.74 20.53
C LEU A 36 2.18 -8.61 21.56
N PRO A 37 3.05 -7.60 21.36
CA PRO A 37 3.04 -6.37 22.15
C PRO A 37 1.69 -5.63 22.10
N PRO A 38 1.48 -4.56 22.88
CA PRO A 38 0.29 -3.71 22.74
C PRO A 38 0.08 -3.17 21.33
N VAL A 39 -1.17 -2.84 21.00
CA VAL A 39 -1.53 -2.21 19.71
C VAL A 39 -0.68 -0.96 19.47
N GLY A 40 -0.14 -0.83 18.26
CA GLY A 40 0.77 0.24 17.85
C GLY A 40 2.24 -0.01 18.20
N GLU A 41 2.55 -1.04 18.98
CA GLU A 41 3.91 -1.46 19.30
C GLU A 41 4.40 -2.65 18.48
N TYR A 42 3.55 -3.23 17.68
CA TYR A 42 3.90 -4.20 16.64
C TYR A 42 3.30 -3.82 15.30
N ALA A 43 3.91 -4.28 14.24
CA ALA A 43 3.40 -4.20 12.88
C ALA A 43 3.24 -5.60 12.31
N ALA A 44 2.22 -5.77 11.49
CA ALA A 44 2.00 -7.01 10.75
C ALA A 44 1.76 -6.72 9.27
N GLY A 45 2.10 -7.69 8.41
CA GLY A 45 1.89 -7.51 6.98
C GLY A 45 1.93 -8.81 6.21
N LEU A 46 1.05 -8.91 5.22
CA LEU A 46 0.99 -10.02 4.29
C LEU A 46 2.10 -9.88 3.24
N ALA A 47 2.99 -10.86 3.20
CA ALA A 47 4.05 -11.00 2.21
C ALA A 47 3.69 -12.02 1.13
N PHE A 48 4.07 -11.73 -0.10
CA PHE A 48 4.08 -12.64 -1.24
C PHE A 48 5.49 -13.18 -1.41
N LEU A 49 5.68 -14.46 -1.13
CA LEU A 49 6.97 -15.12 -1.10
C LEU A 49 7.03 -16.27 -2.13
N PRO A 50 8.22 -16.79 -2.45
CA PRO A 50 8.36 -17.96 -3.33
C PRO A 50 7.58 -19.18 -2.84
N LEU A 51 6.98 -19.93 -3.76
CA LEU A 51 6.30 -21.20 -3.45
C LEU A 51 7.29 -22.27 -3.01
N GLU A 52 8.49 -22.28 -3.60
CA GLU A 52 9.52 -23.24 -3.26
C GLU A 52 10.02 -22.98 -1.84
N ARG A 53 10.00 -24.02 -1.00
CA ARG A 53 10.26 -23.90 0.44
C ARG A 53 11.67 -23.40 0.77
N ILE A 54 12.69 -23.89 0.06
CA ILE A 54 14.09 -23.51 0.34
C ILE A 54 14.31 -22.05 0.00
N GLU A 55 13.78 -21.59 -1.13
CA GLU A 55 13.85 -20.19 -1.57
C GLU A 55 13.07 -19.28 -0.60
N ARG A 56 11.87 -19.71 -0.19
CA ARG A 56 11.04 -18.98 0.77
C ARG A 56 11.74 -18.80 2.11
N GLU A 57 12.30 -19.88 2.69
CA GLU A 57 13.02 -19.79 3.97
C GLU A 57 14.32 -18.97 3.86
N ALA A 58 14.99 -19.00 2.71
CA ALA A 58 16.15 -18.13 2.46
C ALA A 58 15.73 -16.66 2.38
N MET A 59 14.64 -16.37 1.70
CA MET A 59 14.09 -15.00 1.59
C MET A 59 13.63 -14.48 2.96
N LYS A 60 12.95 -15.30 3.77
CA LYS A 60 12.54 -14.91 5.14
C LYS A 60 13.73 -14.52 5.98
N ARG A 61 14.80 -15.32 6.00
CA ARG A 61 16.05 -14.99 6.73
C ARG A 61 16.66 -13.66 6.25
N ALA A 62 16.71 -13.44 4.93
CA ALA A 62 17.23 -12.20 4.38
C ALA A 62 16.35 -10.98 4.77
N ILE A 63 15.04 -11.14 4.85
CA ILE A 63 14.10 -10.12 5.36
C ILE A 63 14.36 -9.85 6.84
N GLU A 64 14.60 -10.87 7.66
CA GLU A 64 14.92 -10.75 9.08
C GLU A 64 16.24 -9.98 9.30
N ASP A 65 17.26 -10.23 8.47
CA ASP A 65 18.51 -9.47 8.50
C ASP A 65 18.29 -7.98 8.17
N ILE A 66 17.44 -7.68 7.19
CA ILE A 66 17.07 -6.30 6.86
C ILE A 66 16.27 -5.68 8.02
N ALA A 67 15.36 -6.42 8.64
CA ALA A 67 14.58 -5.95 9.79
C ALA A 67 15.50 -5.56 10.94
N LEU A 68 16.47 -6.39 11.28
CA LEU A 68 17.46 -6.11 12.30
C LEU A 68 18.28 -4.85 11.97
N ALA A 69 18.71 -4.69 10.73
CA ALA A 69 19.44 -3.52 10.26
C ALA A 69 18.60 -2.21 10.32
N GLU A 70 17.28 -2.31 10.24
CA GLU A 70 16.34 -1.18 10.42
C GLU A 70 15.90 -0.97 11.88
N GLY A 71 16.51 -1.70 12.83
CA GLY A 71 16.19 -1.60 14.25
C GLY A 71 14.83 -2.21 14.61
N LEU A 72 14.46 -3.26 13.91
CA LEU A 72 13.26 -4.06 14.16
C LEU A 72 13.65 -5.44 14.67
N ALA A 73 12.84 -5.99 15.58
CA ALA A 73 12.88 -7.38 15.98
C ALA A 73 11.73 -8.13 15.34
N VAL A 74 12.01 -9.28 14.74
CA VAL A 74 10.99 -10.17 14.22
C VAL A 74 10.38 -10.95 15.38
N LEU A 75 9.05 -10.84 15.53
CA LEU A 75 8.29 -11.61 16.51
C LEU A 75 7.98 -13.01 15.98
N GLY A 76 7.74 -13.12 14.69
CA GLY A 76 7.49 -14.40 14.01
C GLY A 76 6.88 -14.22 12.63
N TRP A 77 6.68 -15.38 12.00
CA TRP A 77 5.99 -15.55 10.74
C TRP A 77 4.78 -16.44 10.95
N ARG A 78 3.69 -16.13 10.27
CA ARG A 78 2.47 -16.94 10.23
C ARG A 78 2.14 -17.27 8.78
N GLU A 79 1.97 -18.53 8.47
CA GLU A 79 1.38 -18.95 7.19
C GLU A 79 -0.11 -18.54 7.18
N VAL A 80 -0.52 -17.84 6.13
CA VAL A 80 -1.91 -17.41 5.95
C VAL A 80 -2.70 -18.54 5.29
N PRO A 81 -3.78 -19.04 5.93
CA PRO A 81 -4.60 -20.07 5.32
C PRO A 81 -5.28 -19.55 4.06
N THR A 82 -5.30 -20.37 3.01
CA THR A 82 -5.96 -20.07 1.74
C THR A 82 -6.77 -21.23 1.24
N ASP A 83 -7.93 -20.97 0.64
CA ASP A 83 -8.74 -21.95 -0.07
C ASP A 83 -8.69 -21.71 -1.57
N GLU A 84 -8.04 -22.62 -2.29
CA GLU A 84 -7.83 -22.53 -3.73
C GLU A 84 -8.95 -23.17 -4.57
N ALA A 85 -10.02 -23.69 -3.94
CA ALA A 85 -11.04 -24.49 -4.61
C ALA A 85 -11.69 -23.75 -5.82
N HIS A 86 -11.81 -22.43 -5.75
CA HIS A 86 -12.44 -21.62 -6.79
C HIS A 86 -11.45 -20.78 -7.61
N LEU A 87 -10.14 -21.01 -7.44
CA LEU A 87 -9.11 -20.24 -8.12
C LEU A 87 -8.95 -20.69 -9.57
N GLY A 88 -8.98 -19.74 -10.52
CA GLY A 88 -8.70 -20.01 -11.94
C GLY A 88 -7.26 -20.45 -12.18
N THR A 89 -7.01 -21.08 -13.32
CA THR A 89 -5.71 -21.68 -13.65
C THR A 89 -4.60 -20.63 -13.67
N LEU A 90 -4.80 -19.48 -14.33
CA LEU A 90 -3.78 -18.45 -14.42
C LEU A 90 -3.46 -17.84 -13.05
N ALA A 91 -4.47 -17.63 -12.21
CA ALA A 91 -4.25 -17.12 -10.86
C ALA A 91 -3.52 -18.14 -9.99
N ARG A 92 -3.83 -19.42 -10.11
CA ARG A 92 -3.19 -20.51 -9.40
C ARG A 92 -1.73 -20.71 -9.79
N ASP A 93 -1.44 -20.68 -11.09
CA ASP A 93 -0.08 -20.87 -11.62
C ASP A 93 0.86 -19.73 -11.23
N ALA A 94 0.32 -18.51 -11.08
CA ALA A 94 1.08 -17.31 -10.74
C ALA A 94 1.05 -16.98 -9.23
N ARG A 95 0.39 -17.81 -8.39
CA ARG A 95 0.22 -17.48 -6.96
C ARG A 95 1.54 -17.54 -6.20
N PRO A 96 1.74 -16.65 -5.24
CA PRO A 96 2.82 -16.74 -4.27
C PRO A 96 2.46 -17.64 -3.09
N ALA A 97 3.41 -17.89 -2.21
CA ALA A 97 3.14 -18.28 -0.84
C ALA A 97 2.72 -17.06 -0.02
N PHE A 98 1.73 -17.22 0.85
CA PHE A 98 1.14 -16.15 1.65
C PHE A 98 1.59 -16.31 3.10
N GLU A 99 2.47 -15.43 3.56
CA GLU A 99 2.91 -15.41 4.95
C GLU A 99 2.80 -14.02 5.55
N GLN A 100 2.42 -13.94 6.82
CA GLN A 100 2.41 -12.69 7.58
C GLN A 100 3.69 -12.57 8.40
N LEU A 101 4.39 -11.46 8.21
CA LEU A 101 5.51 -11.04 9.05
C LEU A 101 4.98 -10.19 10.21
N PHE A 102 5.47 -10.46 11.41
CA PHE A 102 5.23 -9.65 12.61
C PHE A 102 6.54 -9.11 13.12
N VAL A 103 6.59 -7.79 13.33
CA VAL A 103 7.80 -7.10 13.82
C VAL A 103 7.44 -6.11 14.90
N THR A 104 8.43 -5.83 15.78
CA THR A 104 8.38 -4.75 16.78
C THR A 104 9.69 -3.98 16.76
N ARG A 105 9.76 -2.84 17.44
CA ARG A 105 11.03 -2.11 17.62
C ARG A 105 11.99 -2.83 18.56
N THR A 106 13.27 -2.75 18.25
CA THR A 106 14.32 -3.03 19.25
C THR A 106 14.54 -1.79 20.13
N GLY A 107 14.69 -2.00 21.43
CA GLY A 107 15.05 -0.94 22.40
C GLY A 107 13.87 -0.34 23.17
N THR A 108 14.20 0.35 24.28
CA THR A 108 13.27 1.03 25.18
C THR A 108 13.11 2.50 24.79
N GLY A 109 11.97 3.10 25.08
CA GLY A 109 11.73 4.54 24.85
C GLY A 109 10.61 4.79 23.84
N PHE A 110 9.49 4.13 24.01
CA PHE A 110 8.27 4.36 23.25
C PHE A 110 7.61 5.67 23.69
N THR A 111 7.27 6.54 22.72
CA THR A 111 6.31 7.62 22.94
C THR A 111 4.94 7.11 22.49
N PRO A 112 4.01 6.80 23.40
CA PRO A 112 2.75 6.11 23.02
C PRO A 112 1.95 6.82 21.92
N ALA A 113 1.99 8.14 21.88
CA ALA A 113 1.27 8.93 20.87
C ALA A 113 1.79 8.79 19.43
N LEU A 114 3.03 8.31 19.24
CA LEU A 114 3.68 8.19 17.94
C LEU A 114 4.04 6.74 17.60
N ALA A 115 3.74 5.80 18.47
CA ALA A 115 4.16 4.41 18.34
C ALA A 115 3.89 3.81 16.97
N GLY A 116 2.65 3.88 16.50
CA GLY A 116 2.26 3.30 15.22
C GLY A 116 2.97 3.95 14.02
N VAL A 117 3.08 5.28 13.97
CA VAL A 117 3.71 5.99 12.84
C VAL A 117 5.23 5.80 12.83
N GLU A 118 5.87 5.80 13.99
CA GLU A 118 7.31 5.53 14.07
C GLU A 118 7.65 4.11 13.61
N LEU A 119 6.82 3.14 13.99
CA LEU A 119 6.96 1.78 13.54
C LEU A 119 6.72 1.67 12.03
N ASP A 120 5.70 2.35 11.50
CA ASP A 120 5.43 2.39 10.05
C ASP A 120 6.60 2.98 9.25
N ARG A 121 7.32 3.98 9.76
CA ARG A 121 8.54 4.49 9.12
C ARG A 121 9.63 3.43 8.99
N ARG A 122 9.83 2.62 10.02
CA ARG A 122 10.81 1.53 9.99
C ARG A 122 10.37 0.37 9.11
N THR A 123 9.09 -0.01 9.17
CA THR A 123 8.54 -1.06 8.30
C THR A 123 8.51 -0.65 6.83
N PHE A 124 8.28 0.64 6.53
CA PHE A 124 8.44 1.18 5.18
C PHE A 124 9.89 0.98 4.67
N ARG A 125 10.88 1.29 5.50
CA ARG A 125 12.30 1.09 5.15
C ARG A 125 12.61 -0.39 4.94
N LEU A 126 12.20 -1.26 5.87
CA LEU A 126 12.33 -2.72 5.73
C LEU A 126 11.72 -3.20 4.42
N ARG A 127 10.47 -2.84 4.17
CA ARG A 127 9.71 -3.30 3.00
C ARG A 127 10.35 -2.84 1.68
N LYS A 128 10.67 -1.54 1.54
CA LYS A 128 11.32 -1.01 0.32
C LYS A 128 12.66 -1.70 0.05
N ARG A 129 13.45 -1.96 1.10
CA ARG A 129 14.72 -2.67 0.95
C ARG A 129 14.51 -4.13 0.55
N ALA A 130 13.54 -4.83 1.18
CA ALA A 130 13.21 -6.20 0.83
C ALA A 130 12.69 -6.32 -0.61
N GLU A 131 11.84 -5.39 -1.04
CA GLU A 131 11.34 -5.32 -2.42
C GLU A 131 12.48 -5.12 -3.42
N HIS A 132 13.41 -4.19 -3.16
CA HIS A 132 14.51 -3.88 -4.08
C HIS A 132 15.62 -4.93 -4.11
N GLN A 133 15.96 -5.49 -2.96
CA GLN A 133 17.11 -6.39 -2.82
C GLN A 133 16.76 -7.85 -3.06
N LEU A 134 15.53 -8.25 -2.72
CA LEU A 134 15.10 -9.65 -2.69
C LEU A 134 13.94 -9.94 -3.66
N GLY A 135 13.28 -8.92 -4.19
CA GLY A 135 12.04 -9.09 -4.96
C GLY A 135 10.85 -9.54 -4.12
N ALA A 136 10.94 -9.46 -2.79
CA ALA A 136 9.81 -9.73 -1.91
C ALA A 136 8.74 -8.65 -2.06
N TYR A 137 7.46 -9.02 -2.06
CA TYR A 137 6.37 -8.08 -2.12
C TYR A 137 5.53 -8.14 -0.85
N PHE A 138 5.29 -6.99 -0.23
CA PHE A 138 4.36 -6.87 0.88
C PHE A 138 3.10 -6.14 0.46
N VAL A 139 1.94 -6.77 0.68
CA VAL A 139 0.62 -6.15 0.48
C VAL A 139 0.47 -4.92 1.38
N SER A 140 0.82 -5.09 2.65
CA SER A 140 1.03 -4.06 3.64
C SER A 140 2.08 -4.55 4.64
N LEU A 141 2.74 -3.66 5.35
CA LEU A 141 3.53 -3.96 6.55
C LEU A 141 3.45 -2.72 7.43
N SER A 142 2.51 -2.71 8.36
CA SER A 142 2.13 -1.52 9.12
C SER A 142 1.67 -1.88 10.53
N ALA A 143 1.79 -0.94 11.45
CA ALA A 143 1.21 -1.03 12.78
C ALA A 143 -0.28 -0.61 12.82
N ARG A 144 -0.81 -0.06 11.73
CA ARG A 144 -2.12 0.57 11.67
C ARG A 144 -3.08 -0.06 10.67
N THR A 145 -2.56 -0.66 9.60
CA THR A 145 -3.37 -1.23 8.53
C THR A 145 -2.93 -2.64 8.16
N LEU A 146 -3.88 -3.45 7.73
CA LEU A 146 -3.64 -4.79 7.20
C LEU A 146 -4.40 -4.97 5.89
N GLY A 147 -3.72 -5.44 4.85
CA GLY A 147 -4.30 -5.69 3.53
C GLY A 147 -4.33 -7.15 3.14
N TYR A 148 -5.40 -7.56 2.46
CA TYR A 148 -5.55 -8.83 1.75
C TYR A 148 -5.96 -8.55 0.31
N LYS A 149 -5.31 -9.15 -0.66
CA LYS A 149 -5.62 -8.95 -2.07
C LYS A 149 -5.06 -10.05 -2.96
N GLY A 150 -5.53 -10.11 -4.19
CA GLY A 150 -4.98 -11.06 -5.15
C GLY A 150 -5.64 -11.03 -6.52
N MET A 151 -5.23 -11.96 -7.39
CA MET A 151 -5.85 -12.23 -8.69
C MET A 151 -7.19 -12.95 -8.53
N LEU A 152 -8.11 -12.29 -7.83
CA LEU A 152 -9.39 -12.81 -7.39
C LEU A 152 -10.53 -11.99 -7.97
N THR A 153 -11.70 -12.58 -8.08
CA THR A 153 -12.94 -11.82 -8.19
C THR A 153 -13.38 -11.35 -6.79
N THR A 154 -14.30 -10.39 -6.73
CA THR A 154 -14.85 -9.92 -5.46
C THR A 154 -15.45 -11.05 -4.63
N LEU A 155 -16.12 -12.01 -5.27
CA LEU A 155 -16.76 -13.15 -4.60
C LEU A 155 -15.76 -14.20 -4.10
N GLN A 156 -14.55 -14.22 -4.64
CA GLN A 156 -13.50 -15.16 -4.24
C GLN A 156 -12.66 -14.65 -3.06
N LEU A 157 -12.64 -13.35 -2.78
CA LEU A 157 -11.72 -12.76 -1.81
C LEU A 157 -11.89 -13.36 -0.41
N GLU A 158 -13.12 -13.38 0.10
CA GLU A 158 -13.43 -13.91 1.43
C GLU A 158 -13.25 -15.44 1.51
N PRO A 159 -13.79 -16.26 0.59
CA PRO A 159 -13.54 -17.69 0.61
C PRO A 159 -12.05 -18.05 0.45
N PHE A 160 -11.31 -17.30 -0.37
CA PHE A 160 -9.88 -17.57 -0.59
C PHE A 160 -9.04 -17.27 0.65
N PHE A 161 -9.38 -16.24 1.42
CA PHE A 161 -8.73 -15.90 2.68
C PHE A 161 -9.69 -16.12 3.86
N PRO A 162 -9.76 -17.35 4.43
CA PRO A 162 -10.65 -17.63 5.56
C PRO A 162 -10.49 -16.71 6.77
N ASP A 163 -9.34 -16.08 6.92
CA ASP A 163 -9.09 -15.03 7.91
C ASP A 163 -10.17 -13.92 7.89
N LEU A 164 -10.67 -13.57 6.70
CA LEU A 164 -11.66 -12.50 6.53
C LEU A 164 -13.06 -12.88 7.04
N SER A 165 -13.33 -14.18 7.25
CA SER A 165 -14.59 -14.70 7.81
C SER A 165 -14.51 -14.93 9.31
N ASP A 166 -13.34 -14.73 9.96
CA ASP A 166 -13.21 -14.87 11.41
C ASP A 166 -13.95 -13.75 12.12
N PRO A 167 -14.88 -14.03 13.06
CA PRO A 167 -15.66 -13.01 13.74
C PRO A 167 -14.83 -12.03 14.58
N ARG A 168 -13.58 -12.37 14.91
CA ARG A 168 -12.63 -11.50 15.61
C ARG A 168 -11.91 -10.53 14.65
N PHE A 169 -12.02 -10.77 13.34
CA PHE A 169 -11.46 -9.85 12.32
C PHE A 169 -12.36 -8.63 12.19
N ALA A 170 -12.23 -7.69 13.12
CA ALA A 170 -13.04 -6.50 13.21
C ALA A 170 -12.25 -5.25 12.77
N SER A 171 -12.91 -4.37 12.03
CA SER A 171 -12.36 -3.07 11.61
C SER A 171 -13.48 -2.03 11.53
N MET A 172 -13.19 -0.81 11.96
CA MET A 172 -14.16 0.31 11.87
C MET A 172 -14.19 0.92 10.45
N LEU A 173 -13.19 0.63 9.63
CA LEU A 173 -13.11 1.11 8.24
C LEU A 173 -12.53 0.02 7.34
N ALA A 174 -12.93 0.05 6.09
CA ALA A 174 -12.32 -0.76 5.04
C ALA A 174 -12.27 0.03 3.73
N VAL A 175 -11.13 -0.02 3.05
CA VAL A 175 -11.01 0.37 1.66
C VAL A 175 -11.02 -0.90 0.82
N VAL A 176 -11.96 -1.01 -0.11
CA VAL A 176 -12.14 -2.18 -0.97
C VAL A 176 -12.03 -1.79 -2.44
N HIS A 177 -11.48 -2.68 -3.23
CA HIS A 177 -11.39 -2.48 -4.68
C HIS A 177 -11.57 -3.80 -5.42
N SER A 178 -12.16 -3.72 -6.60
CA SER A 178 -12.34 -4.87 -7.49
C SER A 178 -11.99 -4.46 -8.92
N ARG A 179 -10.76 -4.60 -9.30
CA ARG A 179 -10.21 -4.51 -10.66
C ARG A 179 -8.72 -4.10 -10.62
N TYR A 180 -7.99 -4.43 -11.70
CA TYR A 180 -6.66 -3.85 -11.98
C TYR A 180 -6.75 -2.47 -12.63
N SER A 181 -5.61 -1.78 -12.70
CA SER A 181 -5.37 -0.74 -13.68
C SER A 181 -5.43 -1.34 -15.10
N THR A 182 -6.14 -0.70 -16.02
CA THR A 182 -6.39 -1.19 -17.38
C THR A 182 -5.13 -1.34 -18.24
N ASN A 183 -4.00 -0.76 -17.82
CA ASN A 183 -2.74 -0.69 -18.58
C ASN A 183 -1.67 -1.67 -18.12
N THR A 184 -1.99 -2.65 -17.28
CA THR A 184 -1.04 -3.64 -16.75
C THR A 184 -1.56 -5.05 -16.93
N PHE A 185 -0.64 -6.01 -17.16
CA PHE A 185 -0.99 -7.42 -17.08
C PHE A 185 -1.40 -7.78 -15.66
N PRO A 186 -2.46 -8.59 -15.49
CA PRO A 186 -2.88 -9.07 -14.19
C PRO A 186 -1.74 -9.76 -13.44
N SER A 187 -1.53 -9.36 -12.19
CA SER A 187 -0.59 -10.02 -11.28
C SER A 187 -1.01 -9.83 -9.84
N TRP A 188 -0.66 -10.76 -8.97
CA TRP A 188 -0.99 -10.71 -7.55
C TRP A 188 -0.61 -9.39 -6.87
N PRO A 189 0.60 -8.83 -7.08
CA PRO A 189 1.00 -7.55 -6.49
C PRO A 189 0.20 -6.35 -6.96
N LEU A 190 -0.29 -6.35 -8.20
CA LEU A 190 -0.96 -5.20 -8.80
C LEU A 190 -2.45 -5.10 -8.45
N ALA A 191 -3.06 -6.13 -7.85
CA ALA A 191 -4.41 -6.00 -7.30
C ALA A 191 -4.47 -4.85 -6.29
N GLN A 192 -5.64 -4.20 -6.23
CA GLN A 192 -5.88 -3.11 -5.27
C GLN A 192 -6.84 -3.57 -4.15
N PRO A 193 -6.88 -2.90 -3.00
CA PRO A 193 -6.15 -1.67 -2.64
C PRO A 193 -4.65 -1.84 -2.57
N LEU A 194 -3.95 -0.70 -2.69
CA LEU A 194 -2.53 -0.59 -2.39
C LEU A 194 -2.35 -0.33 -0.87
N ARG A 195 -1.19 0.20 -0.43
CA ARG A 195 -0.86 0.33 0.99
C ARG A 195 -1.63 1.43 1.69
N MET A 196 -1.96 2.50 0.97
CA MET A 196 -2.66 3.67 1.48
C MET A 196 -3.90 4.04 0.68
N LEU A 197 -4.07 3.51 -0.55
CA LEU A 197 -5.16 3.93 -1.43
C LEU A 197 -5.74 2.83 -2.29
N ALA A 198 -6.95 3.09 -2.77
CA ALA A 198 -7.52 2.49 -3.96
C ALA A 198 -7.81 3.57 -5.00
N HIS A 199 -7.49 3.27 -6.25
CA HIS A 199 -7.60 4.18 -7.38
C HIS A 199 -8.43 3.59 -8.50
N ASN A 200 -9.38 4.35 -8.98
CA ASN A 200 -10.16 4.02 -10.16
C ASN A 200 -9.99 5.13 -11.22
N GLY A 201 -9.50 4.77 -12.39
CA GLY A 201 -9.20 5.69 -13.49
C GLY A 201 -7.77 5.54 -13.99
N GLU A 202 -7.19 6.63 -14.51
CA GLU A 202 -5.83 6.66 -15.06
C GLU A 202 -5.13 7.96 -14.67
N ILE A 203 -3.85 7.86 -14.29
CA ILE A 203 -2.98 9.02 -14.08
C ILE A 203 -2.20 9.24 -15.37
N ASN A 204 -2.69 10.13 -16.21
CA ASN A 204 -2.14 10.39 -17.55
C ASN A 204 -0.72 10.97 -17.51
N THR A 205 -0.36 11.67 -16.45
CA THR A 205 0.94 12.32 -16.28
C THR A 205 2.01 11.40 -15.67
N VAL A 206 1.69 10.14 -15.36
CA VAL A 206 2.55 9.22 -14.59
C VAL A 206 3.99 9.12 -15.09
N SER A 207 4.22 9.12 -16.41
CA SER A 207 5.58 9.05 -16.99
C SER A 207 6.40 10.29 -16.63
N GLY A 208 5.80 11.47 -16.70
CA GLY A 208 6.39 12.73 -16.26
C GLY A 208 6.67 12.74 -14.76
N ASN A 209 5.67 12.35 -13.96
CA ASN A 209 5.79 12.30 -12.50
C ASN A 209 6.93 11.36 -12.04
N ARG A 210 7.06 10.17 -12.63
CA ARG A 210 8.17 9.24 -12.36
C ARG A 210 9.53 9.84 -12.73
N ASN A 211 9.62 10.52 -13.88
CA ASN A 211 10.85 11.17 -14.30
C ASN A 211 11.25 12.29 -13.34
N TRP A 212 10.30 13.10 -12.88
CA TRP A 212 10.54 14.13 -11.89
C TRP A 212 10.92 13.55 -10.53
N MET A 213 10.26 12.47 -10.08
CA MET A 213 10.67 11.76 -8.87
C MET A 213 12.10 11.23 -8.98
N ARG A 214 12.50 10.71 -10.14
CA ARG A 214 13.88 10.27 -10.38
C ARG A 214 14.85 11.45 -10.37
N ALA A 215 14.51 12.56 -10.99
CA ALA A 215 15.37 13.74 -11.07
C ALA A 215 15.66 14.32 -9.67
N ARG A 216 14.66 14.31 -8.76
CA ARG A 216 14.83 14.85 -7.41
C ARG A 216 15.41 13.87 -6.39
N GLN A 217 15.67 12.61 -6.74
CA GLN A 217 16.17 11.59 -5.80
C GLN A 217 17.43 12.03 -5.04
N SER A 218 18.34 12.73 -5.70
CA SER A 218 19.56 13.23 -5.07
C SER A 218 19.34 14.34 -4.04
N GLN A 219 18.17 14.95 -4.05
CA GLN A 219 17.77 16.05 -3.15
C GLN A 219 16.78 15.61 -2.07
N LEU A 220 16.26 14.36 -2.16
CA LEU A 220 15.34 13.85 -1.17
C LEU A 220 16.06 13.68 0.16
N ALA A 221 15.49 14.29 1.20
CA ALA A 221 15.94 14.15 2.58
C ALA A 221 14.74 14.15 3.53
N SER A 222 14.82 13.40 4.61
CA SER A 222 13.82 13.40 5.67
C SER A 222 14.50 13.02 6.98
N GLU A 223 14.40 13.89 7.98
CA GLU A 223 14.89 13.60 9.33
C GLU A 223 14.14 12.41 9.95
N LEU A 224 12.85 12.27 9.63
CA LEU A 224 11.98 11.22 10.17
C LEU A 224 12.26 9.83 9.55
N LEU A 225 12.70 9.80 8.29
CA LEU A 225 13.06 8.56 7.60
C LEU A 225 14.55 8.25 7.67
N GLY A 226 15.39 9.22 8.05
CA GLY A 226 16.84 9.07 8.05
C GLY A 226 17.43 8.93 6.63
N ASP A 227 18.42 8.07 6.45
CA ASP A 227 19.05 7.86 5.13
C ASP A 227 18.05 7.23 4.15
N ILE A 228 17.69 8.01 3.12
CA ILE A 228 16.72 7.61 2.08
C ILE A 228 17.38 6.80 0.94
N ARG A 229 18.70 6.85 0.79
CA ARG A 229 19.40 6.20 -0.32
C ARG A 229 19.08 4.71 -0.48
N PRO A 230 18.95 3.90 0.59
CA PRO A 230 18.58 2.49 0.46
C PRO A 230 17.13 2.25 -0.02
N LEU A 231 16.29 3.30 -0.04
CA LEU A 231 14.89 3.23 -0.44
C LEU A 231 14.67 3.61 -1.91
N LEU A 232 15.73 4.04 -2.60
CA LEU A 232 15.65 4.49 -3.98
C LEU A 232 15.74 3.29 -4.95
N PRO A 233 15.00 3.35 -6.09
CA PRO A 233 14.06 4.40 -6.49
C PRO A 233 12.76 4.36 -5.69
N ILE A 234 12.14 5.51 -5.42
CA ILE A 234 10.86 5.57 -4.72
C ILE A 234 9.77 4.91 -5.57
N CYS A 235 9.63 5.34 -6.82
CA CYS A 235 8.73 4.69 -7.77
C CYS A 235 9.39 3.44 -8.34
N THR A 236 8.83 2.29 -8.05
CA THR A 236 9.31 1.00 -8.55
C THR A 236 9.23 0.95 -10.08
N PRO A 237 10.31 0.61 -10.79
CA PRO A 237 10.28 0.48 -12.24
C PRO A 237 9.24 -0.55 -12.71
N GLY A 238 8.44 -0.18 -13.70
CA GLY A 238 7.39 -1.07 -14.23
C GLY A 238 6.11 -1.18 -13.37
N ALA A 239 6.04 -0.49 -12.24
CA ALA A 239 4.82 -0.42 -11.43
C ALA A 239 3.66 0.22 -12.20
N SER A 240 2.40 -0.03 -11.79
CA SER A 240 1.25 0.69 -12.33
C SER A 240 1.28 2.17 -11.95
N ASP A 241 0.45 2.99 -12.60
CA ASP A 241 0.25 4.39 -12.25
C ASP A 241 -0.20 4.53 -10.79
N SER A 242 -1.19 3.74 -10.39
CA SER A 242 -1.71 3.68 -9.03
C SER A 242 -0.63 3.31 -8.00
N ALA A 243 0.20 2.31 -8.32
CA ALA A 243 1.28 1.89 -7.44
C ALA A 243 2.36 2.97 -7.29
N SER A 244 2.70 3.67 -8.38
CA SER A 244 3.66 4.79 -8.30
C SER A 244 3.10 5.96 -7.49
N PHE A 245 1.79 6.22 -7.60
CA PHE A 245 1.12 7.23 -6.77
C PHE A 245 1.16 6.83 -5.29
N ASP A 246 0.79 5.60 -4.97
CA ASP A 246 0.80 5.06 -3.60
C ASP A 246 2.18 5.15 -2.95
N GLU A 247 3.24 4.81 -3.69
CA GLU A 247 4.63 4.87 -3.21
C GLU A 247 5.07 6.30 -2.86
N VAL A 248 4.65 7.29 -3.66
CA VAL A 248 4.95 8.70 -3.39
C VAL A 248 4.08 9.23 -2.25
N LEU A 249 2.81 8.86 -2.21
CA LEU A 249 1.89 9.22 -1.13
C LEU A 249 2.40 8.71 0.23
N GLU A 250 2.84 7.47 0.27
CA GLU A 250 3.43 6.86 1.46
C GLU A 250 4.71 7.58 1.89
N LEU A 251 5.62 7.88 0.97
CA LEU A 251 6.82 8.67 1.25
C LEU A 251 6.49 10.01 1.88
N LEU A 252 5.57 10.77 1.28
CA LEU A 252 5.18 12.09 1.76
C LEU A 252 4.56 12.03 3.16
N THR A 253 3.69 11.05 3.38
CA THR A 253 3.00 10.86 4.66
C THR A 253 3.98 10.46 5.77
N LEU A 254 4.83 9.48 5.51
CA LEU A 254 5.82 9.02 6.48
C LEU A 254 6.96 10.03 6.72
N SER A 255 7.17 10.95 5.78
CA SER A 255 8.05 12.10 5.95
C SER A 255 7.42 13.24 6.77
N GLY A 256 6.21 13.06 7.32
CA GLY A 256 5.59 13.98 8.29
C GLY A 256 4.45 14.83 7.78
N ARG A 257 4.00 14.67 6.53
CA ARG A 257 2.76 15.33 6.06
C ARG A 257 1.56 14.52 6.51
N SER A 258 0.44 15.19 6.84
CA SER A 258 -0.81 14.46 7.01
C SER A 258 -1.26 13.86 5.67
N LEU A 259 -1.97 12.74 5.71
CA LEU A 259 -2.43 12.06 4.50
C LEU A 259 -3.30 12.97 3.60
N PRO A 260 -4.28 13.75 4.12
CA PRO A 260 -5.01 14.72 3.29
C PRO A 260 -4.10 15.78 2.66
N HIS A 261 -3.12 16.31 3.40
CA HIS A 261 -2.16 17.28 2.88
C HIS A 261 -1.37 16.67 1.70
N ALA A 262 -0.86 15.46 1.84
CA ALA A 262 -0.11 14.78 0.78
C ALA A 262 -0.97 14.54 -0.47
N VAL A 263 -2.23 14.11 -0.30
CA VAL A 263 -3.17 13.93 -1.41
C VAL A 263 -3.46 15.25 -2.10
N MET A 264 -3.76 16.33 -1.38
CA MET A 264 -4.02 17.66 -1.96
C MET A 264 -2.78 18.22 -2.68
N MET A 265 -1.58 17.93 -2.18
CA MET A 265 -0.32 18.32 -2.83
C MET A 265 -0.10 17.56 -4.15
N MET A 266 -0.45 16.28 -4.20
CA MET A 266 -0.29 15.44 -5.39
C MET A 266 -1.39 15.67 -6.43
N VAL A 267 -2.63 15.92 -5.98
CA VAL A 267 -3.81 16.11 -6.83
C VAL A 267 -4.45 17.45 -6.49
N PRO A 268 -3.84 18.58 -6.91
CA PRO A 268 -4.40 19.90 -6.67
C PRO A 268 -5.69 20.12 -7.46
N GLU A 269 -6.60 20.90 -6.90
CA GLU A 269 -7.71 21.44 -7.68
C GLU A 269 -7.22 22.40 -8.77
N ALA A 270 -8.05 22.64 -9.78
CA ALA A 270 -7.76 23.61 -10.85
C ALA A 270 -7.89 25.06 -10.32
N TYR A 271 -7.01 25.46 -9.40
CA TYR A 271 -7.06 26.71 -8.64
C TYR A 271 -6.80 27.97 -9.48
N GLU A 272 -6.04 27.87 -10.58
CA GLU A 272 -5.64 29.03 -11.40
C GLU A 272 -6.83 29.81 -11.96
N LYS A 273 -7.92 29.13 -12.32
CA LYS A 273 -9.11 29.71 -12.95
C LYS A 273 -10.35 29.73 -12.06
N GLN A 274 -10.16 29.68 -10.74
CA GLN A 274 -11.26 29.73 -9.76
C GLN A 274 -11.20 31.04 -8.94
N PRO A 275 -11.81 32.15 -9.43
CA PRO A 275 -11.72 33.45 -8.74
C PRO A 275 -12.38 33.45 -7.37
N GLY A 276 -13.29 32.52 -7.07
CA GLY A 276 -13.97 32.38 -5.79
C GLY A 276 -13.31 31.39 -4.80
N MET A 277 -12.13 30.87 -5.14
CA MET A 277 -11.41 29.98 -4.22
C MET A 277 -10.90 30.77 -3.00
N ASP A 278 -10.99 30.12 -1.83
CA ASP A 278 -10.42 30.63 -0.59
C ASP A 278 -8.94 31.02 -0.79
N PRO A 279 -8.51 32.22 -0.36
CA PRO A 279 -7.13 32.70 -0.58
C PRO A 279 -6.05 31.80 0.06
N ASP A 280 -6.31 31.24 1.24
CA ASP A 280 -5.35 30.36 1.93
C ASP A 280 -5.21 29.04 1.19
N LEU A 281 -6.33 28.50 0.70
CA LEU A 281 -6.32 27.28 -0.12
C LEU A 281 -5.59 27.50 -1.46
N ARG A 282 -5.77 28.67 -2.09
CA ARG A 282 -5.03 29.05 -3.29
C ARG A 282 -3.53 29.11 -3.01
N ALA A 283 -3.14 29.82 -1.94
CA ALA A 283 -1.74 29.94 -1.54
C ALA A 283 -1.11 28.55 -1.23
N PHE A 284 -1.88 27.63 -0.64
CA PHE A 284 -1.47 26.26 -0.44
C PHE A 284 -1.12 25.57 -1.77
N TYR A 285 -2.00 25.64 -2.77
CA TYR A 285 -1.74 24.99 -4.07
C TYR A 285 -0.60 25.69 -4.82
N GLU A 286 -0.51 27.02 -4.82
CA GLU A 286 0.60 27.76 -5.43
C GLU A 286 1.95 27.37 -4.82
N TYR A 287 2.02 27.29 -3.49
CA TYR A 287 3.23 26.85 -2.79
C TYR A 287 3.63 25.43 -3.15
N HIS A 288 2.69 24.49 -3.15
CA HIS A 288 2.98 23.08 -3.41
C HIS A 288 3.27 22.80 -4.89
N SER A 289 2.74 23.57 -5.83
CA SER A 289 3.06 23.46 -7.25
C SER A 289 4.54 23.74 -7.56
N MET A 290 5.23 24.50 -6.70
CA MET A 290 6.66 24.72 -6.79
C MET A 290 7.50 23.53 -6.28
N GLN A 291 6.90 22.63 -5.53
CA GLN A 291 7.59 21.49 -4.91
C GLN A 291 7.33 20.18 -5.63
N MET A 292 6.14 20.01 -6.20
CA MET A 292 5.73 18.77 -6.85
C MET A 292 4.80 19.05 -8.04
N GLU A 293 5.05 18.34 -9.11
CA GLU A 293 4.19 18.31 -10.29
C GLU A 293 2.87 17.60 -9.96
N PRO A 294 1.72 18.10 -10.46
CA PRO A 294 0.46 17.44 -10.23
C PRO A 294 0.44 16.03 -10.87
N TRP A 295 -0.19 15.10 -10.17
CA TRP A 295 -0.53 13.78 -10.69
C TRP A 295 -1.93 13.89 -11.27
N ASP A 296 -2.04 14.06 -12.58
CA ASP A 296 -3.28 14.42 -13.26
C ASP A 296 -3.80 13.29 -14.13
N GLY A 297 -5.14 13.19 -14.15
CA GLY A 297 -5.89 12.23 -14.92
C GLY A 297 -7.32 12.08 -14.39
N PRO A 298 -8.18 11.34 -15.10
CA PRO A 298 -9.54 11.03 -14.64
C PRO A 298 -9.47 9.99 -13.51
N ALA A 299 -9.15 10.46 -12.29
CA ALA A 299 -8.86 9.60 -11.14
C ALA A 299 -9.83 9.82 -9.98
N ALA A 300 -10.47 8.75 -9.51
CA ALA A 300 -11.17 8.72 -8.24
C ALA A 300 -10.31 7.96 -7.23
N LEU A 301 -9.98 8.59 -6.12
CA LEU A 301 -9.13 8.05 -5.07
C LEU A 301 -9.94 7.85 -3.80
N THR A 302 -9.73 6.71 -3.12
CA THR A 302 -10.05 6.51 -1.72
C THR A 302 -8.78 6.15 -0.98
N PHE A 303 -8.56 6.72 0.18
CA PHE A 303 -7.30 6.57 0.91
C PHE A 303 -7.50 6.49 2.41
N THR A 304 -6.59 5.80 3.07
CA THR A 304 -6.57 5.64 4.53
C THR A 304 -5.15 5.43 5.04
N ASP A 305 -4.90 5.87 6.26
CA ASP A 305 -3.70 5.52 7.03
C ASP A 305 -4.04 4.66 8.27
N GLY A 306 -5.27 4.12 8.31
CA GLY A 306 -5.79 3.36 9.45
C GLY A 306 -6.41 4.22 10.55
N THR A 307 -6.21 5.54 10.55
CA THR A 307 -6.81 6.47 11.53
C THR A 307 -7.88 7.36 10.93
N LEU A 308 -7.78 7.63 9.64
CA LEU A 308 -8.76 8.39 8.87
C LEU A 308 -9.03 7.70 7.53
N VAL A 309 -10.16 8.01 6.93
CA VAL A 309 -10.50 7.64 5.57
C VAL A 309 -10.87 8.92 4.81
N GLY A 310 -10.41 9.02 3.58
CA GLY A 310 -10.74 10.14 2.69
C GLY A 310 -11.08 9.63 1.30
N ALA A 311 -11.74 10.49 0.54
CA ALA A 311 -12.01 10.26 -0.87
C ALA A 311 -11.83 11.57 -1.66
N GLN A 312 -11.19 11.45 -2.81
CA GLN A 312 -11.06 12.53 -3.79
C GLN A 312 -11.82 12.12 -5.04
N PRO A 313 -12.96 12.75 -5.34
CA PRO A 313 -13.67 12.47 -6.57
C PRO A 313 -12.89 13.00 -7.76
N CYS A 314 -12.94 12.29 -8.88
CA CYS A 314 -12.45 12.80 -10.15
C CYS A 314 -13.25 14.05 -10.52
N PRO A 315 -12.62 15.22 -10.71
CA PRO A 315 -13.32 16.34 -11.29
C PRO A 315 -13.82 15.95 -12.68
N PRO A 316 -15.07 16.29 -13.05
CA PRO A 316 -15.56 15.99 -14.37
C PRO A 316 -14.65 16.66 -15.40
N HIS A 317 -14.06 15.87 -16.30
CA HIS A 317 -13.34 16.41 -17.44
C HIS A 317 -14.23 17.41 -18.15
N ARG A 318 -13.95 18.70 -18.03
CA ARG A 318 -14.48 19.68 -18.98
C ARG A 318 -13.83 19.38 -20.34
N ARG A 319 -14.45 18.47 -21.11
CA ARG A 319 -14.14 18.34 -22.53
C ARG A 319 -14.36 19.72 -23.16
N GLY A 320 -13.31 20.34 -23.64
CA GLY A 320 -13.38 21.52 -24.46
C GLY A 320 -12.86 22.77 -23.81
N GLN A 321 -11.56 22.90 -23.77
CA GLN A 321 -10.87 24.18 -24.07
C GLN A 321 -9.47 23.78 -24.57
N ARG A 322 -9.40 23.61 -25.89
CA ARG A 322 -8.14 23.80 -26.63
C ARG A 322 -7.96 25.30 -26.87
#